data_b05b6480b613960feefa3490227ca85f
#
_entry.id   b05b6480b613960feefa3490227ca85f
#
_cell.length_a   1.000
_cell.length_b   1.000
_cell.length_c   1.000
_cell.angle_alpha   90.00
_cell.angle_beta   90.00
_cell.angle_gamma   90.00
#
_symmetry.space_group_name_H-M   'P 1'
#
loop_
_entity.id
_entity.type
_entity.pdbx_description
1 polymer ?
#
loop_
_entity_poly.entity_id
_entity_poly.type
_entity_poly.pdbx_seq_one_letter_code
_entity_poly.pdbx_strand_id
1 'polypeptide(L)'
;MKPLLAEEFIFHKDIHGVISKNIKKYRMEKGLTQLELSELVGLSHDFIRRIESAKGDNSFSLETLYKISVVLDTPMDNFLIEDE
;
A
#
# COMPACT_ATOMS: atom_id res chain seq x y z
N MET A 1 10.32 -16.71 22.53
CA MET A 1 10.69 -16.51 21.13
C MET A 1 12.06 -15.87 21.05
N LYS A 2 12.93 -16.42 20.24
CA LYS A 2 14.27 -15.88 20.07
C LYS A 2 14.23 -14.66 19.15
N PRO A 3 14.80 -13.51 19.57
CA PRO A 3 14.84 -12.35 18.67
C PRO A 3 15.76 -12.63 17.49
N LEU A 4 15.41 -12.08 16.33
CA LEU A 4 16.24 -12.17 15.15
C LEU A 4 17.39 -11.17 15.22
N LEU A 5 18.57 -11.62 14.81
CA LEU A 5 19.69 -10.71 14.63
C LEU A 5 19.49 -9.93 13.33
N ALA A 6 20.07 -8.73 13.24
CA ALA A 6 19.89 -7.86 12.08
C ALA A 6 20.25 -8.57 10.77
N GLU A 7 21.30 -9.38 10.78
CA GLU A 7 21.73 -10.11 9.58
C GLU A 7 20.84 -11.29 9.24
N GLU A 8 19.99 -11.72 10.18
CA GLU A 8 19.03 -12.79 9.95
C GLU A 8 17.69 -12.27 9.48
N PHE A 9 17.45 -10.97 9.63
CA PHE A 9 16.18 -10.36 9.31
C PHE A 9 16.17 -9.97 7.83
N ILE A 10 15.15 -10.46 7.13
CA ILE A 10 15.00 -10.12 5.71
C ILE A 10 14.20 -8.83 5.60
N PHE A 11 14.86 -7.78 5.18
CA PHE A 11 14.22 -6.49 4.98
C PHE A 11 13.77 -6.37 3.53
N HIS A 12 12.54 -5.90 3.34
CA HIS A 12 12.11 -5.49 2.02
C HIS A 12 12.74 -4.14 1.74
N LYS A 13 13.71 -4.10 0.83
CA LYS A 13 14.39 -2.85 0.48
C LYS A 13 13.44 -1.84 -0.13
N ASP A 14 12.35 -2.32 -0.69
CA ASP A 14 11.36 -1.49 -1.34
C ASP A 14 9.97 -1.81 -0.80
N ILE A 15 9.78 -1.60 0.50
CA ILE A 15 8.49 -1.85 1.12
C ILE A 15 7.41 -0.95 0.52
N HIS A 16 7.77 0.27 0.13
CA HIS A 16 6.82 1.17 -0.51
C HIS A 16 6.34 0.62 -1.86
N GLY A 17 7.23 -0.03 -2.61
CA GLY A 17 6.85 -0.69 -3.85
C GLY A 17 5.91 -1.85 -3.62
N VAL A 18 6.15 -2.64 -2.57
CA VAL A 18 5.26 -3.74 -2.19
C VAL A 18 3.88 -3.20 -1.87
N ILE A 19 3.82 -2.16 -1.03
CA ILE A 19 2.55 -1.54 -0.65
C ILE A 19 1.84 -0.95 -1.85
N SER A 20 2.57 -0.26 -2.73
CA SER A 20 2.00 0.35 -3.93
C SER A 20 1.33 -0.68 -4.83
N LYS A 21 1.99 -1.80 -5.05
CA LYS A 21 1.42 -2.90 -5.85
C LYS A 21 0.18 -3.47 -5.20
N ASN A 22 0.21 -3.62 -3.88
CA ASN A 22 -0.93 -4.17 -3.16
C ASN A 22 -2.12 -3.23 -3.14
N ILE A 23 -1.88 -1.92 -3.03
CA ILE A 23 -2.96 -0.94 -3.12
C ILE A 23 -3.66 -1.08 -4.47
N LYS A 24 -2.89 -1.12 -5.54
CA LYS A 24 -3.45 -1.28 -6.88
C LYS A 24 -4.20 -2.60 -7.01
N LYS A 25 -3.62 -3.69 -6.51
CA LYS A 25 -4.24 -5.02 -6.57
C LYS A 25 -5.59 -5.03 -5.89
N TYR A 26 -5.66 -4.60 -4.64
CA TYR A 26 -6.91 -4.64 -3.88
C TYR A 26 -7.93 -3.63 -4.40
N ARG A 27 -7.47 -2.49 -4.91
CA ARG A 27 -8.35 -1.54 -5.58
C ARG A 27 -9.02 -2.19 -6.79
N MET A 28 -8.24 -2.86 -7.61
CA MET A 28 -8.79 -3.51 -8.81
C MET A 28 -9.71 -4.67 -8.47
N GLU A 29 -9.40 -5.41 -7.40
CA GLU A 29 -10.27 -6.47 -6.93
C GLU A 29 -11.63 -5.95 -6.48
N LYS A 30 -11.69 -4.71 -5.99
CA LYS A 30 -12.95 -4.06 -5.62
C LYS A 30 -13.63 -3.38 -6.80
N GLY A 31 -13.03 -3.44 -8.00
CA GLY A 31 -13.59 -2.83 -9.19
C GLY A 31 -13.56 -1.31 -9.19
N LEU A 32 -12.64 -0.72 -8.43
CA LEU A 32 -12.54 0.74 -8.32
C LEU A 32 -11.47 1.30 -9.25
N THR A 33 -11.76 2.48 -9.82
CA THR A 33 -10.74 3.25 -10.51
C THR A 33 -9.91 4.02 -9.50
N GLN A 34 -8.77 4.54 -9.94
CA GLN A 34 -7.96 5.41 -9.08
C GLN A 34 -8.74 6.64 -8.63
N LEU A 35 -9.53 7.22 -9.54
CA LEU A 35 -10.35 8.37 -9.20
C LEU A 35 -11.37 8.02 -8.14
N GLU A 36 -12.06 6.89 -8.30
CA GLU A 36 -13.06 6.46 -7.33
C GLU A 36 -12.43 6.22 -5.97
N LEU A 37 -11.27 5.56 -5.92
CA LEU A 37 -10.58 5.37 -4.65
C LEU A 37 -10.21 6.70 -4.01
N SER A 38 -9.70 7.65 -4.82
CA SER A 38 -9.33 8.97 -4.29
C SER A 38 -10.52 9.68 -3.65
N GLU A 39 -11.68 9.60 -4.28
CA GLU A 39 -12.89 10.22 -3.74
C GLU A 39 -13.32 9.56 -2.43
N LEU A 40 -13.25 8.23 -2.36
CA LEU A 40 -13.66 7.50 -1.17
C LEU A 40 -12.74 7.76 0.02
N VAL A 41 -11.45 7.91 -0.21
CA VAL A 41 -10.51 8.18 0.89
C VAL A 41 -10.30 9.67 1.17
N GLY A 42 -10.86 10.54 0.34
CA GLY A 42 -10.72 11.97 0.52
C GLY A 42 -9.36 12.51 0.15
N LEU A 43 -8.69 11.90 -0.82
CA LEU A 43 -7.38 12.32 -1.31
C LEU A 43 -7.50 12.69 -2.79
N SER A 44 -6.48 13.40 -3.31
CA SER A 44 -6.52 13.78 -4.72
C SER A 44 -6.24 12.56 -5.62
N HIS A 45 -6.77 12.61 -6.83
CA HIS A 45 -6.50 11.58 -7.82
C HIS A 45 -5.01 11.48 -8.12
N ASP A 46 -4.34 12.62 -8.20
CA ASP A 46 -2.90 12.65 -8.45
C ASP A 46 -2.12 11.96 -7.33
N PHE A 47 -2.55 12.13 -6.09
CA PHE A 47 -1.91 11.48 -4.96
C PHE A 47 -2.05 9.94 -5.04
N ILE A 48 -3.26 9.46 -5.35
CA ILE A 48 -3.49 8.01 -5.51
C ILE A 48 -2.64 7.48 -6.67
N ARG A 49 -2.59 8.20 -7.77
CA ARG A 49 -1.78 7.80 -8.91
C ARG A 49 -0.31 7.68 -8.52
N ARG A 50 0.19 8.63 -7.73
CA ARG A 50 1.59 8.61 -7.29
C ARG A 50 1.89 7.47 -6.33
N ILE A 51 1.00 7.20 -5.37
CA ILE A 51 1.25 6.12 -4.40
C ILE A 51 1.14 4.74 -5.03
N GLU A 52 0.44 4.60 -6.15
CA GLU A 52 0.39 3.33 -6.88
C GLU A 52 1.54 3.17 -7.87
N SER A 53 2.28 4.25 -8.11
CA SER A 53 3.42 4.19 -9.01
C SER A 53 4.56 3.41 -8.38
N ALA A 54 5.14 2.50 -9.12
CA ALA A 54 6.29 1.72 -8.65
C ALA A 54 7.59 2.49 -8.67
N LYS A 55 7.55 3.77 -9.09
CA LYS A 55 8.76 4.58 -9.24
C LYS A 55 8.84 5.65 -8.19
N GLY A 56 10.01 5.79 -7.58
CA GLY A 56 10.40 6.95 -6.82
C GLY A 56 9.89 7.00 -5.38
N ASP A 57 9.89 8.20 -4.86
CA ASP A 57 9.66 8.47 -3.45
C ASP A 57 8.17 8.61 -3.16
N ASN A 58 7.47 7.50 -3.24
CA ASN A 58 6.06 7.49 -2.93
C ASN A 58 5.86 7.31 -1.44
N SER A 59 6.14 8.36 -0.69
CA SER A 59 5.91 8.29 0.75
C SER A 59 4.48 8.70 1.07
N PHE A 60 3.91 8.01 2.02
CA PHE A 60 2.59 8.31 2.54
C PHE A 60 2.57 7.91 4.01
N SER A 61 1.67 8.51 4.76
CA SER A 61 1.60 8.27 6.19
C SER A 61 0.92 6.94 6.49
N LEU A 62 1.16 6.42 7.68
CA LEU A 62 0.46 5.24 8.18
C LEU A 62 -1.06 5.50 8.20
N GLU A 63 -1.46 6.73 8.54
CA GLU A 63 -2.86 7.11 8.54
C GLU A 63 -3.48 6.98 7.15
N THR A 64 -2.74 7.41 6.12
CA THR A 64 -3.20 7.26 4.74
C THR A 64 -3.40 5.80 4.38
N LEU A 65 -2.45 4.95 4.72
CA LEU A 65 -2.57 3.52 4.47
C LEU A 65 -3.77 2.93 5.21
N TYR A 66 -3.98 3.35 6.44
CA TYR A 66 -5.12 2.90 7.23
C TYR A 66 -6.44 3.27 6.55
N LYS A 67 -6.57 4.51 6.08
CA LYS A 67 -7.78 4.95 5.37
C LYS A 67 -8.03 4.11 4.12
N ILE A 68 -6.98 3.84 3.36
CA ILE A 68 -7.09 3.01 2.16
C ILE A 68 -7.53 1.59 2.53
N SER A 69 -6.97 1.03 3.60
CA SER A 69 -7.33 -0.31 4.04
C SER A 69 -8.80 -0.41 4.44
N VAL A 70 -9.33 0.61 5.09
CA VAL A 70 -10.73 0.66 5.48
C VAL A 70 -11.63 0.73 4.25
N VAL A 71 -11.30 1.61 3.31
CA VAL A 71 -12.09 1.77 2.08
C VAL A 71 -12.08 0.50 1.25
N LEU A 72 -10.92 -0.16 1.18
CA LEU A 72 -10.78 -1.39 0.41
C LEU A 72 -11.21 -2.63 1.19
N ASP A 73 -11.66 -2.46 2.42
CA ASP A 73 -12.09 -3.56 3.29
C ASP A 73 -11.05 -4.67 3.33
N THR A 74 -9.80 -4.27 3.52
CA THR A 74 -8.65 -5.18 3.50
C THR A 74 -7.77 -4.88 4.71
N PRO A 75 -7.39 -5.90 5.49
CA PRO A 75 -6.50 -5.67 6.64
C PRO A 75 -5.19 -5.01 6.24
N MET A 76 -4.69 -4.11 7.07
CA MET A 76 -3.46 -3.37 6.75
C MET A 76 -2.27 -4.29 6.50
N ASP A 77 -2.16 -5.38 7.23
CA ASP A 77 -1.03 -6.30 7.08
C ASP A 77 -1.00 -6.95 5.69
N ASN A 78 -2.15 -7.08 5.03
CA ASN A 78 -2.18 -7.63 3.66
C ASN A 78 -1.41 -6.77 2.68
N PHE A 79 -1.31 -5.46 2.96
CA PHE A 79 -0.56 -4.55 2.07
C PHE A 79 0.95 -4.72 2.21
N LEU A 80 1.40 -5.37 3.27
CA LEU A 80 2.82 -5.56 3.56
C LEU A 80 3.34 -6.90 3.05
N ILE A 81 2.46 -7.76 2.55
CA ILE A 81 2.82 -9.10 2.09
C ILE A 81 3.14 -9.04 0.61
N GLU A 82 4.34 -9.47 0.26
CA GLU A 82 4.75 -9.52 -1.14
C GLU A 82 4.08 -10.69 -1.84
N ASP A 83 3.44 -10.42 -2.98
CA ASP A 83 2.86 -11.45 -3.81
C ASP A 83 3.95 -12.21 -4.56
N GLU A 84 3.78 -13.51 -4.60
CA GLU A 84 4.65 -14.37 -5.41
C GLU A 84 4.13 -14.49 -6.82
#